data_cf2a72a40069b95400ff4d26b7910325
#
_entry.id   cf2a72a40069b95400ff4d26b7910325
#
_cell.length_a   1.000
_cell.length_b   1.000
_cell.length_c   1.000
_cell.angle_alpha   90.00
_cell.angle_beta   90.00
_cell.angle_gamma   90.00
#
_symmetry.space_group_name_H-M   'P 1'
#
loop_
_entity.id
_entity.type
_entity.pdbx_description
1 polymer ?
#
loop_
_entity_poly.entity_id
_entity_poly.type
_entity_poly.pdbx_seq_one_letter_code
_entity_poly.pdbx_strand_id
1 'polypeptide(L)'
;MFCRFGHVLPFVRFKESIHMGNYQDPHHIHIIADSETWIEGNAVAQLETTAKLPHMLRVAGMPDLHAGRGYPVGAAFFSEHHFYPALIGNDIGCGMAFWQTGLSAAKLKPAKFAKQLGNIDTPLSQDEQEALLGESASDYPFSDDLAVGTIGGGNHFAELQTVEAVYRDDLLPAAFDSNRLQLLVHSGSRGLGQQILRRHIEAYGHRGLAEGSEAAADYLAEHQAALEFARLNRRLIATRMLDRWRTEGECLLDVHHNFLEQTEIAGQTGWLHRKGATPADKGLVMIPGSRGDYSYLVLPTQDCQISLNTLAHGAGRKWQRSECKGRLSHKYSADSLRQTAFGSVVVCQDKTLIFEEAPQAYKSIDSVISAMRNAGLIELVARFKPVLTYKTSGGCGE
;
A
#
# COMPACT_ATOMS: atom_id res chain seq x y z
N MET A 1 39.76 23.60 -10.89
CA MET A 1 39.62 23.45 -9.42
C MET A 1 38.19 23.91 -9.05
N PHE A 2 37.20 23.03 -9.20
CA PHE A 2 35.79 23.31 -8.88
C PHE A 2 35.33 22.29 -7.86
N CYS A 3 35.22 22.73 -6.60
CA CYS A 3 34.56 21.96 -5.55
C CYS A 3 33.04 21.99 -5.76
N ARG A 4 32.44 20.85 -6.05
CA ARG A 4 31.00 20.65 -5.92
C ARG A 4 30.66 20.33 -4.46
N PHE A 5 30.07 21.26 -3.77
CA PHE A 5 29.41 21.02 -2.48
C PHE A 5 28.11 20.26 -2.73
N GLY A 6 28.09 18.99 -2.38
CA GLY A 6 26.85 18.23 -2.22
C GLY A 6 26.11 18.73 -0.99
N HIS A 7 24.96 19.36 -1.18
CA HIS A 7 24.05 19.67 -0.07
C HIS A 7 23.47 18.37 0.49
N VAL A 8 24.04 17.90 1.58
CA VAL A 8 23.40 16.94 2.47
C VAL A 8 22.38 17.72 3.27
N LEU A 9 21.10 17.54 2.97
CA LEU A 9 20.01 18.13 3.76
C LEU A 9 20.08 17.58 5.19
N PRO A 10 19.86 18.40 6.21
CA PRO A 10 20.01 18.00 7.60
C PRO A 10 18.99 16.94 8.00
N PHE A 11 19.46 15.92 8.70
CA PHE A 11 18.64 14.97 9.41
C PHE A 11 17.85 15.71 10.49
N VAL A 12 16.54 15.84 10.32
CA VAL A 12 15.67 16.30 11.40
C VAL A 12 15.43 15.08 12.31
N ARG A 13 16.26 14.92 13.35
CA ARG A 13 15.92 14.06 14.48
C ARG A 13 14.98 14.86 15.38
N PHE A 14 13.74 14.48 15.43
CA PHE A 14 12.83 14.98 16.45
C PHE A 14 13.32 14.51 17.81
N LYS A 15 13.94 15.41 18.59
CA LYS A 15 14.57 15.13 19.89
C LYS A 15 13.59 15.30 21.06
N GLU A 16 12.33 15.54 20.77
CA GLU A 16 11.29 15.61 21.80
C GLU A 16 10.14 14.73 21.39
N SER A 17 9.71 13.88 22.31
CA SER A 17 8.42 13.20 22.23
C SER A 17 7.39 14.31 22.03
N ILE A 18 6.75 14.34 20.85
CA ILE A 18 5.61 15.23 20.64
C ILE A 18 4.54 14.71 21.60
N HIS A 19 4.48 15.34 22.80
CA HIS A 19 3.40 15.14 23.72
C HIS A 19 2.10 15.45 22.99
N MET A 20 1.20 14.50 22.96
CA MET A 20 -0.15 14.67 22.48
C MET A 20 -0.83 15.79 23.31
N GLY A 21 -0.94 16.94 22.75
CA GLY A 21 -1.59 18.09 23.39
C GLY A 21 -0.87 19.40 23.10
N ASN A 22 -1.49 20.22 22.26
CA ASN A 22 -1.16 21.62 22.01
C ASN A 22 -0.09 21.95 20.95
N TYR A 23 -0.05 21.25 19.82
CA TYR A 23 0.42 21.93 18.61
C TYR A 23 -0.80 22.57 17.92
N GLN A 24 -1.07 23.83 18.26
CA GLN A 24 -1.98 24.69 17.48
C GLN A 24 -1.22 25.14 16.24
N ASP A 25 -1.03 24.23 15.27
CA ASP A 25 -0.61 24.60 13.94
C ASP A 25 -1.81 25.28 13.24
N PRO A 26 -1.63 26.46 12.65
CA PRO A 26 -2.68 27.15 11.89
C PRO A 26 -3.20 26.32 10.70
N HIS A 27 -2.55 25.22 10.32
CA HIS A 27 -2.94 24.35 9.22
C HIS A 27 -3.42 22.97 9.66
N HIS A 28 -3.64 22.71 10.94
CA HIS A 28 -4.10 21.41 11.47
C HIS A 28 -3.32 20.21 10.89
N ILE A 29 -1.98 20.27 10.92
CA ILE A 29 -1.08 19.21 10.47
C ILE A 29 -0.75 18.31 11.65
N HIS A 30 -0.99 17.00 11.51
CA HIS A 30 -0.59 16.00 12.50
C HIS A 30 0.36 15.00 11.86
N ILE A 31 1.44 14.65 12.56
CA ILE A 31 2.36 13.59 12.14
C ILE A 31 2.44 12.56 13.26
N ILE A 32 2.05 11.33 12.97
CA ILE A 32 2.12 10.19 13.89
C ILE A 32 3.56 9.66 13.85
N ALA A 33 4.32 9.99 14.88
CA ALA A 33 5.74 9.63 14.99
C ALA A 33 6.15 9.55 16.46
N ASP A 34 7.19 8.79 16.75
CA ASP A 34 7.89 8.79 18.03
C ASP A 34 9.39 9.12 17.84
N SER A 35 10.17 9.07 18.91
CA SER A 35 11.61 9.44 18.88
C SER A 35 12.46 8.56 17.96
N GLU A 36 11.99 7.35 17.64
CA GLU A 36 12.70 6.39 16.80
C GLU A 36 12.18 6.39 15.34
N THR A 37 11.10 7.15 15.07
CA THR A 37 10.51 7.23 13.74
C THR A 37 11.33 8.13 12.84
N TRP A 38 11.90 7.56 11.77
CA TRP A 38 12.59 8.34 10.75
C TRP A 38 11.59 8.84 9.69
N ILE A 39 11.54 10.15 9.45
CA ILE A 39 10.75 10.78 8.39
C ILE A 39 11.65 11.72 7.59
N GLU A 40 11.57 11.62 6.26
CA GLU A 40 12.31 12.48 5.34
C GLU A 40 11.77 13.92 5.37
N GLY A 41 12.66 14.91 5.50
CA GLY A 41 12.25 16.33 5.53
C GLY A 41 11.46 16.78 4.29
N ASN A 42 11.77 16.23 3.10
CA ASN A 42 11.01 16.51 1.88
C ASN A 42 9.56 16.01 1.97
N ALA A 43 9.31 14.89 2.64
CA ALA A 43 7.94 14.39 2.85
C ALA A 43 7.12 15.32 3.76
N VAL A 44 7.76 15.86 4.80
CA VAL A 44 7.14 16.87 5.69
C VAL A 44 6.83 18.14 4.91
N ALA A 45 7.78 18.66 4.12
CA ALA A 45 7.57 19.84 3.29
C ALA A 45 6.43 19.65 2.25
N GLN A 46 6.31 18.44 1.67
CA GLN A 46 5.18 18.11 0.80
C GLN A 46 3.85 18.10 1.57
N LEU A 47 3.82 17.56 2.80
CA LEU A 47 2.64 17.57 3.66
C LEU A 47 2.20 18.99 4.00
N GLU A 48 3.13 19.84 4.43
CA GLU A 48 2.91 21.25 4.73
C GLU A 48 2.41 22.06 3.51
N THR A 49 2.95 21.75 2.33
CA THR A 49 2.51 22.37 1.08
C THR A 49 1.08 21.95 0.73
N THR A 50 0.75 20.66 0.93
CA THR A 50 -0.59 20.14 0.68
C THR A 50 -1.62 20.72 1.65
N ALA A 51 -1.24 20.95 2.90
CA ALA A 51 -2.10 21.61 3.90
C ALA A 51 -2.55 23.02 3.51
N LYS A 52 -1.82 23.68 2.59
CA LYS A 52 -2.14 25.04 2.09
C LYS A 52 -3.05 25.06 0.88
N LEU A 53 -3.48 23.91 0.39
CA LEU A 53 -4.44 23.86 -0.72
C LEU A 53 -5.78 24.49 -0.30
N PRO A 54 -6.48 25.18 -1.21
CA PRO A 54 -7.80 25.73 -0.91
C PRO A 54 -8.75 24.69 -0.32
N HIS A 55 -9.57 25.07 0.64
CA HIS A 55 -10.54 24.18 1.33
C HIS A 55 -9.93 22.99 2.08
N MET A 56 -8.60 22.89 2.21
CA MET A 56 -7.96 21.87 3.04
C MET A 56 -8.13 22.23 4.52
N LEU A 57 -8.77 21.35 5.28
CA LEU A 57 -9.05 21.57 6.70
C LEU A 57 -8.00 20.93 7.60
N ARG A 58 -7.61 19.68 7.29
CA ARG A 58 -6.69 18.89 8.12
C ARG A 58 -5.86 17.96 7.25
N VAL A 59 -4.63 17.70 7.67
CA VAL A 59 -3.77 16.69 7.06
C VAL A 59 -3.08 15.86 8.13
N ALA A 60 -2.90 14.57 7.85
CA ALA A 60 -2.23 13.66 8.76
C ALA A 60 -1.17 12.84 8.01
N GLY A 61 0.06 12.79 8.55
CA GLY A 61 1.14 11.92 8.10
C GLY A 61 1.29 10.73 9.03
N MET A 62 1.38 9.52 8.47
CA MET A 62 1.59 8.28 9.22
C MET A 62 3.09 8.02 9.43
N PRO A 63 3.49 7.07 10.29
CA PRO A 63 4.92 6.77 10.53
C PRO A 63 5.67 6.32 9.28
N ASP A 64 4.97 5.78 8.28
CA ASP A 64 5.52 5.39 6.97
C ASP A 64 5.60 6.56 5.96
N LEU A 65 5.28 7.79 6.37
CA LEU A 65 5.32 8.99 5.54
C LEU A 65 6.64 9.12 4.78
N HIS A 66 6.56 9.29 3.46
CA HIS A 66 7.70 9.47 2.58
C HIS A 66 7.35 10.34 1.37
N ALA A 67 8.36 10.92 0.72
CA ALA A 67 8.13 11.78 -0.43
C ALA A 67 7.58 11.00 -1.63
N GLY A 68 6.53 11.55 -2.24
CA GLY A 68 5.92 11.05 -3.47
C GLY A 68 6.16 11.97 -4.67
N ARG A 69 5.60 11.64 -5.83
CA ARG A 69 5.61 12.51 -7.01
C ARG A 69 4.62 13.66 -6.80
N GLY A 70 5.13 14.80 -6.32
CA GLY A 70 4.35 16.02 -6.05
C GLY A 70 3.63 16.04 -4.70
N TYR A 71 3.11 14.93 -4.21
CA TYR A 71 2.40 14.82 -2.95
C TYR A 71 2.94 13.67 -2.12
N PRO A 72 2.94 13.76 -0.76
CA PRO A 72 3.51 12.72 0.09
C PRO A 72 2.66 11.45 0.04
N VAL A 73 3.29 10.32 0.37
CA VAL A 73 2.67 9.00 0.53
C VAL A 73 2.78 8.59 2.00
N GLY A 74 1.81 7.85 2.51
CA GLY A 74 1.64 7.61 3.94
C GLY A 74 0.91 8.78 4.61
N ALA A 75 -0.09 9.37 3.90
CA ALA A 75 -0.79 10.55 4.36
C ALA A 75 -2.29 10.53 4.03
N ALA A 76 -3.04 11.24 4.86
CA ALA A 76 -4.47 11.52 4.66
C ALA A 76 -4.72 13.04 4.66
N PHE A 77 -5.71 13.47 3.87
CA PHE A 77 -6.03 14.87 3.65
C PHE A 77 -7.53 15.07 3.70
N PHE A 78 -8.01 15.94 4.56
CA PHE A 78 -9.43 16.19 4.74
C PHE A 78 -9.76 17.61 4.29
N SER A 79 -10.68 17.74 3.32
CA SER A 79 -11.11 19.00 2.72
C SER A 79 -12.63 19.14 2.72
N GLU A 80 -13.13 20.38 2.64
CA GLU A 80 -14.56 20.66 2.52
C GLU A 80 -14.89 21.24 1.14
N HIS A 81 -16.10 20.95 0.63
CA HIS A 81 -16.63 21.50 -0.63
C HIS A 81 -15.79 21.25 -1.89
N HIS A 82 -14.57 20.75 -1.74
CA HIS A 82 -13.62 20.42 -2.82
C HIS A 82 -12.88 19.15 -2.52
N PHE A 83 -12.53 18.42 -3.58
CA PHE A 83 -11.59 17.31 -3.47
C PHE A 83 -10.55 17.33 -4.60
N TYR A 84 -9.43 16.63 -4.40
CA TYR A 84 -8.25 16.71 -5.23
C TYR A 84 -7.85 15.33 -5.77
N PRO A 85 -8.27 14.96 -7.00
CA PRO A 85 -7.89 13.67 -7.61
C PRO A 85 -6.38 13.39 -7.60
N ALA A 86 -5.55 14.43 -7.78
CA ALA A 86 -4.10 14.31 -7.76
C ALA A 86 -3.53 13.82 -6.41
N LEU A 87 -4.25 14.04 -5.29
CA LEU A 87 -3.86 13.53 -3.96
C LEU A 87 -4.02 12.02 -3.85
N ILE A 88 -4.90 11.39 -4.62
CA ILE A 88 -5.04 9.93 -4.66
C ILE A 88 -3.90 9.32 -5.48
N GLY A 89 -3.50 9.98 -6.56
CA GLY A 89 -2.47 9.51 -7.47
C GLY A 89 -3.02 8.58 -8.55
N ASN A 90 -2.10 7.92 -9.25
CA ASN A 90 -2.40 7.11 -10.43
C ASN A 90 -2.83 5.66 -10.11
N ASP A 91 -2.71 5.22 -8.86
CA ASP A 91 -3.07 3.86 -8.46
C ASP A 91 -4.29 3.88 -7.54
N ILE A 92 -5.41 4.33 -8.11
CA ILE A 92 -6.70 4.36 -7.41
C ILE A 92 -7.06 2.94 -6.99
N GLY A 93 -7.49 2.77 -5.73
CA GLY A 93 -7.88 1.47 -5.20
C GLY A 93 -6.73 0.54 -4.88
N CYS A 94 -5.45 0.99 -4.96
CA CYS A 94 -4.35 0.21 -4.41
C CYS A 94 -4.68 -0.21 -2.98
N GLY A 95 -4.43 -1.46 -2.63
CA GLY A 95 -4.89 -2.04 -1.37
C GLY A 95 -4.30 -3.41 -1.10
N MET A 96 -4.70 -3.97 0.03
CA MET A 96 -4.28 -5.28 0.52
C MET A 96 -5.46 -6.24 0.59
N ALA A 97 -5.32 -7.41 -0.06
CA ALA A 97 -6.23 -8.54 0.12
C ALA A 97 -5.49 -9.67 0.86
N PHE A 98 -6.04 -10.12 1.96
CA PHE A 98 -5.44 -11.16 2.81
C PHE A 98 -6.31 -12.41 2.80
N TRP A 99 -5.69 -13.54 2.48
CA TRP A 99 -6.36 -14.80 2.22
C TRP A 99 -5.84 -15.90 3.13
N GLN A 100 -6.75 -16.69 3.69
CA GLN A 100 -6.45 -18.00 4.24
C GLN A 100 -6.32 -19.00 3.08
N THR A 101 -5.23 -19.75 3.01
CA THR A 101 -5.07 -20.82 1.99
C THR A 101 -5.27 -22.20 2.60
N GLY A 102 -5.55 -23.21 1.75
CA GLY A 102 -5.56 -24.62 2.14
C GLY A 102 -4.16 -25.23 2.31
N LEU A 103 -3.07 -24.49 2.03
CA LEU A 103 -1.69 -24.98 2.12
C LEU A 103 -1.23 -25.14 3.56
N SER A 104 -0.72 -26.33 3.91
CA SER A 104 -0.19 -26.61 5.26
C SER A 104 1.17 -25.95 5.48
N ALA A 105 1.32 -25.19 6.56
CA ALA A 105 2.59 -24.60 6.98
C ALA A 105 3.67 -25.65 7.30
N ALA A 106 3.28 -26.83 7.80
CA ALA A 106 4.19 -27.94 8.08
C ALA A 106 4.81 -28.56 6.80
N LYS A 107 4.20 -28.36 5.64
CA LYS A 107 4.69 -28.86 4.34
C LYS A 107 5.37 -27.77 3.51
N LEU A 108 5.94 -26.79 4.16
CA LEU A 108 6.57 -25.63 3.54
C LEU A 108 7.76 -26.01 2.65
N LYS A 109 7.67 -25.65 1.35
CA LYS A 109 8.74 -25.81 0.35
C LYS A 109 8.75 -24.60 -0.59
N PRO A 110 9.35 -23.45 -0.19
CA PRO A 110 9.24 -22.18 -0.93
C PRO A 110 9.67 -22.31 -2.40
N ALA A 111 10.79 -22.99 -2.68
CA ALA A 111 11.27 -23.21 -4.05
C ALA A 111 10.31 -24.04 -4.91
N LYS A 112 9.60 -25.02 -4.31
CA LYS A 112 8.58 -25.80 -5.01
C LYS A 112 7.37 -24.91 -5.35
N PHE A 113 6.92 -24.10 -4.40
CA PHE A 113 5.81 -23.17 -4.62
C PHE A 113 6.14 -22.13 -5.70
N ALA A 114 7.36 -21.59 -5.71
CA ALA A 114 7.83 -20.68 -6.75
C ALA A 114 7.82 -21.36 -8.14
N LYS A 115 8.31 -22.59 -8.23
CA LYS A 115 8.32 -23.36 -9.48
C LYS A 115 6.90 -23.68 -9.98
N GLN A 116 5.99 -24.08 -9.09
CA GLN A 116 4.59 -24.37 -9.45
C GLN A 116 3.84 -23.13 -9.93
N LEU A 117 4.13 -21.96 -9.32
CA LEU A 117 3.49 -20.70 -9.67
C LEU A 117 3.82 -20.31 -11.12
N GLY A 118 5.08 -20.43 -11.53
CA GLY A 118 5.52 -20.05 -12.87
C GLY A 118 5.33 -18.55 -13.15
N ASN A 119 4.92 -18.24 -14.38
CA ASN A 119 4.63 -16.86 -14.79
C ASN A 119 3.14 -16.55 -14.66
N ILE A 120 2.80 -15.50 -13.92
CA ILE A 120 1.45 -14.91 -13.79
C ILE A 120 1.43 -13.42 -14.17
N ASP A 121 2.43 -12.93 -14.91
CA ASP A 121 2.52 -11.53 -15.31
C ASP A 121 1.69 -11.21 -16.55
N THR A 122 1.34 -12.21 -17.36
CA THR A 122 0.50 -12.02 -18.54
C THR A 122 -0.92 -11.65 -18.10
N PRO A 123 -1.51 -10.58 -18.62
CA PRO A 123 -2.91 -10.27 -18.39
C PRO A 123 -3.82 -11.46 -18.72
N LEU A 124 -4.91 -11.59 -18.01
CA LEU A 124 -5.93 -12.59 -18.33
C LEU A 124 -6.63 -12.22 -19.64
N SER A 125 -6.82 -13.19 -20.53
CA SER A 125 -7.71 -13.03 -21.69
C SER A 125 -9.18 -12.93 -21.24
N GLN A 126 -10.05 -12.49 -22.14
CA GLN A 126 -11.47 -12.41 -21.84
C GLN A 126 -12.04 -13.79 -21.44
N ASP A 127 -11.71 -14.83 -22.20
CA ASP A 127 -12.16 -16.20 -21.91
C ASP A 127 -11.70 -16.70 -20.52
N GLU A 128 -10.46 -16.37 -20.13
CA GLU A 128 -9.92 -16.71 -18.81
C GLU A 128 -10.65 -15.95 -17.69
N GLN A 129 -11.01 -14.70 -17.92
CA GLN A 129 -11.78 -13.91 -16.94
C GLN A 129 -13.18 -14.46 -16.79
N GLU A 130 -13.88 -14.73 -17.90
CA GLU A 130 -15.20 -15.34 -17.89
C GLU A 130 -15.18 -16.69 -17.17
N ALA A 131 -14.16 -17.52 -17.40
CA ALA A 131 -13.99 -18.79 -16.71
C ALA A 131 -13.78 -18.63 -15.19
N LEU A 132 -13.10 -17.56 -14.74
CA LEU A 132 -12.80 -17.33 -13.33
C LEU A 132 -13.92 -16.57 -12.58
N LEU A 133 -14.67 -15.71 -13.28
CA LEU A 133 -15.69 -14.84 -12.69
C LEU A 133 -17.12 -15.34 -12.90
N GLY A 134 -17.34 -16.25 -13.87
CA GLY A 134 -18.66 -16.70 -14.26
C GLY A 134 -19.50 -15.53 -14.79
N GLU A 135 -20.80 -15.49 -14.40
CA GLU A 135 -21.73 -14.46 -14.85
C GLU A 135 -21.33 -13.02 -14.44
N SER A 136 -20.48 -12.87 -13.43
CA SER A 136 -20.00 -11.55 -12.99
C SER A 136 -18.94 -10.92 -13.91
N ALA A 137 -18.49 -11.61 -14.94
CA ALA A 137 -17.49 -11.07 -15.88
C ALA A 137 -17.99 -9.86 -16.67
N SER A 138 -19.31 -9.82 -16.96
CA SER A 138 -19.95 -8.75 -17.73
C SER A 138 -20.05 -7.41 -17.01
N ASP A 139 -19.87 -7.40 -15.68
CA ASP A 139 -20.04 -6.19 -14.86
C ASP A 139 -18.81 -5.27 -14.90
N TYR A 140 -17.72 -5.72 -15.52
CA TYR A 140 -16.45 -5.01 -15.52
C TYR A 140 -16.02 -4.59 -16.94
N PRO A 141 -15.57 -3.32 -17.13
CA PRO A 141 -15.05 -2.88 -18.40
C PRO A 141 -13.81 -3.67 -18.79
N PHE A 142 -13.91 -4.41 -19.88
CA PHE A 142 -12.83 -5.21 -20.39
C PHE A 142 -12.01 -4.44 -21.43
N SER A 143 -10.70 -4.40 -21.26
CA SER A 143 -9.74 -3.94 -22.24
C SER A 143 -8.40 -4.62 -21.97
N ASP A 144 -7.77 -5.17 -22.99
CA ASP A 144 -6.44 -5.79 -22.89
C ASP A 144 -5.39 -4.85 -22.29
N ASP A 145 -5.57 -3.52 -22.44
CA ASP A 145 -4.70 -2.49 -21.91
C ASP A 145 -4.74 -2.35 -20.38
N LEU A 146 -5.75 -2.93 -19.71
CA LEU A 146 -5.93 -2.77 -18.27
C LEU A 146 -5.07 -3.71 -17.42
N ALA A 147 -4.42 -4.69 -18.02
CA ALA A 147 -3.52 -5.65 -17.36
C ALA A 147 -4.15 -6.37 -16.15
N VAL A 148 -5.42 -6.79 -16.30
CA VAL A 148 -6.19 -7.46 -15.25
C VAL A 148 -5.59 -8.81 -14.85
N GLY A 149 -5.71 -9.17 -13.58
CA GLY A 149 -5.15 -10.41 -13.03
C GLY A 149 -3.63 -10.39 -12.92
N THR A 150 -2.98 -9.20 -13.01
CA THR A 150 -1.54 -9.03 -12.88
C THR A 150 -1.17 -8.21 -11.65
N ILE A 151 -0.03 -8.52 -11.06
CA ILE A 151 0.44 -7.83 -9.85
C ILE A 151 0.84 -6.39 -10.16
N GLY A 152 1.63 -6.18 -11.21
CA GLY A 152 2.16 -4.88 -11.59
C GLY A 152 3.55 -4.60 -11.06
N GLY A 153 4.08 -3.46 -11.44
CA GLY A 153 5.42 -3.00 -11.05
C GLY A 153 5.47 -2.31 -9.68
N GLY A 154 6.61 -1.73 -9.38
CA GLY A 154 6.82 -0.94 -8.18
C GLY A 154 6.72 -1.76 -6.89
N ASN A 155 6.00 -1.21 -5.89
CA ASN A 155 5.81 -1.85 -4.58
C ASN A 155 4.76 -2.97 -4.57
N HIS A 156 4.04 -3.24 -5.65
CA HIS A 156 3.08 -4.34 -5.73
C HIS A 156 3.74 -5.70 -5.57
N PHE A 157 3.03 -6.63 -4.96
CA PHE A 157 3.50 -8.01 -4.72
C PHE A 157 2.33 -8.94 -4.39
N ALA A 158 2.58 -10.23 -4.50
CA ALA A 158 1.78 -11.26 -3.83
C ALA A 158 2.72 -12.12 -3.00
N GLU A 159 2.39 -12.35 -1.72
CA GLU A 159 3.31 -12.95 -0.76
C GLU A 159 2.64 -14.06 0.04
N LEU A 160 3.23 -15.25 -0.03
CA LEU A 160 2.87 -16.37 0.82
C LEU A 160 3.60 -16.24 2.16
N GLN A 161 2.86 -16.34 3.26
CA GLN A 161 3.33 -16.07 4.61
C GLN A 161 3.01 -17.23 5.57
N THR A 162 3.82 -17.38 6.63
CA THR A 162 3.50 -18.18 7.81
C THR A 162 3.13 -17.29 8.98
N VAL A 163 2.30 -17.79 9.87
CA VAL A 163 2.08 -17.14 11.18
C VAL A 163 3.36 -17.26 12.01
N GLU A 164 3.88 -16.13 12.48
CA GLU A 164 5.03 -16.04 13.38
C GLU A 164 4.60 -15.90 14.83
N ALA A 165 3.57 -15.09 15.09
CA ALA A 165 3.00 -14.90 16.42
C ALA A 165 1.52 -14.52 16.33
N VAL A 166 0.72 -14.98 17.29
CA VAL A 166 -0.65 -14.54 17.56
C VAL A 166 -0.64 -13.84 18.91
N TYR A 167 -1.14 -12.60 18.95
CA TYR A 167 -1.23 -11.77 20.15
C TYR A 167 -2.64 -11.75 20.72
N ARG A 168 -3.66 -11.82 19.85
CA ARG A 168 -5.09 -11.78 20.17
C ARG A 168 -5.85 -12.78 19.28
N ASP A 169 -6.02 -13.98 19.78
CA ASP A 169 -6.73 -15.06 19.08
C ASP A 169 -8.24 -14.81 19.00
N ASP A 170 -8.80 -14.10 19.97
CA ASP A 170 -10.19 -13.69 20.02
C ASP A 170 -10.59 -12.66 18.94
N LEU A 171 -9.63 -12.01 18.30
CA LEU A 171 -9.84 -11.03 17.23
C LEU A 171 -9.56 -11.58 15.82
N LEU A 172 -9.10 -12.81 15.73
CA LEU A 172 -8.84 -13.43 14.42
C LEU A 172 -10.17 -13.74 13.70
N PRO A 173 -10.21 -13.62 12.35
CA PRO A 173 -11.36 -14.06 11.58
C PRO A 173 -11.69 -15.53 11.83
N ALA A 174 -12.97 -15.91 11.83
CA ALA A 174 -13.42 -17.27 12.14
C ALA A 174 -12.80 -18.35 11.23
N ALA A 175 -12.49 -18.00 9.97
CA ALA A 175 -11.86 -18.89 9.01
C ALA A 175 -10.32 -18.98 9.13
N PHE A 176 -9.71 -18.24 10.07
CA PHE A 176 -8.26 -18.20 10.22
C PHE A 176 -7.73 -19.47 10.88
N ASP A 177 -6.73 -20.09 10.23
CA ASP A 177 -6.00 -21.26 10.74
C ASP A 177 -4.49 -20.99 10.74
N SER A 178 -3.87 -20.89 11.91
CA SER A 178 -2.43 -20.64 12.06
C SER A 178 -1.53 -21.79 11.53
N ASN A 179 -2.07 -22.99 11.30
CA ASN A 179 -1.36 -24.11 10.73
C ASN A 179 -1.34 -24.10 9.20
N ARG A 180 -2.00 -23.13 8.58
CA ARG A 180 -2.03 -22.91 7.14
C ARG A 180 -1.19 -21.72 6.74
N LEU A 181 -0.80 -21.67 5.47
CA LEU A 181 -0.15 -20.51 4.88
C LEU A 181 -1.22 -19.45 4.55
N GLN A 182 -0.86 -18.20 4.71
CA GLN A 182 -1.66 -17.05 4.30
C GLN A 182 -1.09 -16.46 3.01
N LEU A 183 -1.96 -15.90 2.17
CA LEU A 183 -1.57 -15.18 0.97
C LEU A 183 -1.98 -13.70 1.12
N LEU A 184 -1.00 -12.81 1.01
CA LEU A 184 -1.21 -11.37 0.98
C LEU A 184 -1.00 -10.85 -0.44
N VAL A 185 -1.99 -10.16 -1.00
CA VAL A 185 -1.93 -9.56 -2.34
C VAL A 185 -2.00 -8.05 -2.24
N HIS A 186 -0.97 -7.39 -2.73
CA HIS A 186 -0.88 -5.93 -2.84
C HIS A 186 -0.90 -5.53 -4.32
N SER A 187 -2.00 -4.96 -4.79
CA SER A 187 -2.15 -4.44 -6.14
C SER A 187 -3.32 -3.44 -6.21
N GLY A 188 -3.40 -2.69 -7.31
CA GLY A 188 -4.39 -1.64 -7.51
C GLY A 188 -5.13 -1.78 -8.85
N SER A 189 -5.64 -0.65 -9.36
CA SER A 189 -6.44 -0.57 -10.58
C SER A 189 -5.62 -0.60 -11.87
N ARG A 190 -4.33 -0.85 -11.78
CA ARG A 190 -3.43 -1.02 -12.92
C ARG A 190 -3.53 0.19 -13.88
N GLY A 191 -3.61 -0.04 -15.20
CA GLY A 191 -3.73 0.99 -16.22
C GLY A 191 -4.96 1.89 -16.08
N LEU A 192 -6.07 1.39 -15.50
CA LEU A 192 -7.31 2.15 -15.37
C LEU A 192 -7.14 3.42 -14.53
N GLY A 193 -6.60 3.30 -13.32
CA GLY A 193 -6.38 4.46 -12.43
C GLY A 193 -5.41 5.48 -13.03
N GLN A 194 -4.38 5.01 -13.76
CA GLN A 194 -3.47 5.88 -14.47
C GLN A 194 -4.16 6.67 -15.59
N GLN A 195 -5.05 6.02 -16.35
CA GLN A 195 -5.83 6.69 -17.41
C GLN A 195 -6.77 7.74 -16.83
N ILE A 196 -7.47 7.43 -15.72
CA ILE A 196 -8.37 8.37 -15.03
C ILE A 196 -7.59 9.60 -14.56
N LEU A 197 -6.48 9.41 -13.84
CA LEU A 197 -5.69 10.54 -13.37
C LEU A 197 -5.12 11.37 -14.52
N ARG A 198 -4.64 10.74 -15.59
CA ARG A 198 -4.13 11.45 -16.75
C ARG A 198 -5.18 12.35 -17.38
N ARG A 199 -6.39 11.83 -17.67
CA ARG A 199 -7.50 12.63 -18.21
C ARG A 199 -7.85 13.80 -17.29
N HIS A 200 -7.91 13.57 -15.97
CA HIS A 200 -8.16 14.63 -15.01
C HIS A 200 -7.09 15.73 -15.05
N ILE A 201 -5.79 15.35 -15.04
CA ILE A 201 -4.69 16.34 -15.06
C ILE A 201 -4.66 17.12 -16.39
N GLU A 202 -4.94 16.47 -17.52
CA GLU A 202 -5.04 17.13 -18.82
C GLU A 202 -6.16 18.18 -18.86
N ALA A 203 -7.32 17.89 -18.25
CA ALA A 203 -8.47 18.78 -18.24
C ALA A 203 -8.39 19.89 -17.17
N TYR A 204 -7.92 19.57 -15.98
CA TYR A 204 -8.04 20.45 -14.79
C TYR A 204 -6.70 20.76 -14.12
N GLY A 205 -5.59 20.15 -14.53
CA GLY A 205 -4.29 20.25 -13.86
C GLY A 205 -4.36 19.64 -12.45
N HIS A 206 -3.69 20.30 -11.50
CA HIS A 206 -3.71 19.90 -10.08
C HIS A 206 -4.78 20.62 -9.26
N ARG A 207 -5.69 21.31 -9.90
CA ARG A 207 -6.81 22.00 -9.21
C ARG A 207 -7.80 20.97 -8.70
N GLY A 208 -8.38 21.27 -7.54
CA GLY A 208 -9.48 20.46 -7.00
C GLY A 208 -10.75 20.61 -7.83
N LEU A 209 -11.67 19.69 -7.63
CA LEU A 209 -13.02 19.72 -8.18
C LEU A 209 -14.00 20.19 -7.11
N ALA A 210 -14.88 21.14 -7.49
CA ALA A 210 -15.93 21.60 -6.60
C ALA A 210 -16.99 20.52 -6.42
N GLU A 211 -17.38 20.27 -5.18
CA GLU A 211 -18.49 19.36 -4.86
C GLU A 211 -19.76 19.77 -5.60
N GLY A 212 -20.50 18.81 -6.13
CA GLY A 212 -21.73 19.05 -6.89
C GLY A 212 -21.53 19.53 -8.33
N SER A 213 -20.29 19.73 -8.80
CA SER A 213 -20.03 20.00 -10.22
C SER A 213 -20.14 18.73 -11.06
N GLU A 214 -20.44 18.86 -12.36
CA GLU A 214 -20.48 17.76 -13.32
C GLU A 214 -19.13 17.01 -13.36
N ALA A 215 -18.01 17.76 -13.41
CA ALA A 215 -16.67 17.17 -13.38
C ALA A 215 -16.37 16.38 -12.09
N ALA A 216 -16.95 16.78 -10.95
CA ALA A 216 -16.85 16.03 -9.71
C ALA A 216 -17.64 14.73 -9.77
N ALA A 217 -18.86 14.76 -10.31
CA ALA A 217 -19.71 13.58 -10.48
C ALA A 217 -19.05 12.56 -11.42
N ASP A 218 -18.52 13.01 -12.56
CA ASP A 218 -17.83 12.15 -13.53
C ASP A 218 -16.60 11.48 -12.90
N TYR A 219 -15.76 12.27 -12.20
CA TYR A 219 -14.58 11.71 -11.52
C TYR A 219 -14.98 10.69 -10.45
N LEU A 220 -16.01 10.95 -9.64
CA LEU A 220 -16.43 10.02 -8.59
C LEU A 220 -16.95 8.70 -9.18
N ALA A 221 -17.65 8.74 -10.31
CA ALA A 221 -18.09 7.54 -11.01
C ALA A 221 -16.89 6.71 -11.52
N GLU A 222 -15.92 7.37 -12.18
CA GLU A 222 -14.70 6.71 -12.64
C GLU A 222 -13.84 6.17 -11.47
N HIS A 223 -13.76 6.93 -10.39
CA HIS A 223 -13.06 6.52 -9.17
C HIS A 223 -13.69 5.26 -8.57
N GLN A 224 -15.03 5.21 -8.46
CA GLN A 224 -15.74 4.04 -7.95
C GLN A 224 -15.48 2.81 -8.82
N ALA A 225 -15.55 2.94 -10.15
CA ALA A 225 -15.21 1.86 -11.08
C ALA A 225 -13.77 1.36 -10.90
N ALA A 226 -12.82 2.26 -10.65
CA ALA A 226 -11.43 1.88 -10.39
C ALA A 226 -11.25 1.14 -9.05
N LEU A 227 -12.02 1.48 -8.01
CA LEU A 227 -12.02 0.76 -6.73
C LEU A 227 -12.51 -0.69 -6.91
N GLU A 228 -13.60 -0.87 -7.63
CA GLU A 228 -14.17 -2.19 -7.93
C GLU A 228 -13.21 -3.02 -8.76
N PHE A 229 -12.64 -2.42 -9.82
CA PHE A 229 -11.61 -3.08 -10.64
C PHE A 229 -10.39 -3.50 -9.81
N ALA A 230 -9.92 -2.67 -8.88
CA ALA A 230 -8.78 -3.00 -8.03
C ALA A 230 -9.05 -4.21 -7.11
N ARG A 231 -10.26 -4.30 -6.53
CA ARG A 231 -10.69 -5.48 -5.77
C ARG A 231 -10.72 -6.73 -6.64
N LEU A 232 -11.32 -6.61 -7.82
CA LEU A 232 -11.36 -7.70 -8.78
C LEU A 232 -9.95 -8.15 -9.14
N ASN A 233 -9.05 -7.22 -9.44
CA ASN A 233 -7.66 -7.54 -9.79
C ASN A 233 -6.96 -8.34 -8.68
N ARG A 234 -7.07 -7.91 -7.40
CA ARG A 234 -6.50 -8.64 -6.27
C ARG A 234 -7.11 -10.03 -6.11
N ARG A 235 -8.43 -10.16 -6.27
CA ARG A 235 -9.12 -11.46 -6.25
C ARG A 235 -8.59 -12.39 -7.35
N LEU A 236 -8.50 -11.90 -8.59
CA LEU A 236 -8.00 -12.69 -9.72
C LEU A 236 -6.53 -13.12 -9.54
N ILE A 237 -5.67 -12.24 -9.01
CA ILE A 237 -4.29 -12.60 -8.66
C ILE A 237 -4.28 -13.75 -7.65
N ALA A 238 -5.05 -13.63 -6.56
CA ALA A 238 -5.14 -14.69 -5.55
C ALA A 238 -5.65 -16.00 -6.14
N THR A 239 -6.74 -15.98 -6.92
CA THR A 239 -7.31 -17.17 -7.57
C THR A 239 -6.27 -17.83 -8.48
N ARG A 240 -5.57 -17.07 -9.34
CA ARG A 240 -4.50 -17.62 -10.21
C ARG A 240 -3.40 -18.30 -9.40
N MET A 241 -3.00 -17.72 -8.28
CA MET A 241 -1.96 -18.33 -7.43
C MET A 241 -2.45 -19.62 -6.77
N LEU A 242 -3.67 -19.61 -6.23
CA LEU A 242 -4.30 -20.76 -5.59
C LEU A 242 -4.47 -21.92 -6.59
N ASP A 243 -4.93 -21.64 -7.81
CA ASP A 243 -5.07 -22.63 -8.89
C ASP A 243 -3.71 -23.27 -9.27
N ARG A 244 -2.64 -22.45 -9.42
CA ARG A 244 -1.29 -22.95 -9.70
C ARG A 244 -0.77 -23.86 -8.58
N TRP A 245 -1.14 -23.60 -7.35
CA TRP A 245 -0.80 -24.43 -6.19
C TRP A 245 -1.80 -25.57 -5.95
N ARG A 246 -2.90 -25.64 -6.73
CA ARG A 246 -3.97 -26.64 -6.62
C ARG A 246 -4.54 -26.68 -5.20
N THR A 247 -4.94 -25.54 -4.71
CA THR A 247 -5.52 -25.34 -3.38
C THR A 247 -6.64 -24.33 -3.45
N GLU A 248 -7.52 -24.38 -2.48
CA GLU A 248 -8.55 -23.37 -2.26
C GLU A 248 -8.07 -22.30 -1.28
N GLY A 249 -8.79 -21.20 -1.20
CA GLY A 249 -8.55 -20.13 -0.24
C GLY A 249 -9.78 -19.27 -0.02
N GLU A 250 -9.82 -18.61 1.13
CA GLU A 250 -10.88 -17.71 1.54
C GLU A 250 -10.29 -16.31 1.79
N CYS A 251 -10.93 -15.27 1.23
CA CYS A 251 -10.54 -13.88 1.45
C CYS A 251 -11.01 -13.45 2.84
N LEU A 252 -10.08 -13.16 3.73
CA LEU A 252 -10.36 -12.73 5.10
C LEU A 252 -10.59 -11.22 5.21
N LEU A 253 -9.89 -10.43 4.39
CA LEU A 253 -10.07 -8.99 4.27
C LEU A 253 -9.55 -8.48 2.91
N ASP A 254 -10.12 -7.37 2.44
CA ASP A 254 -9.66 -6.61 1.28
C ASP A 254 -9.91 -5.12 1.51
N VAL A 255 -8.83 -4.33 1.68
CA VAL A 255 -8.91 -2.93 2.10
C VAL A 255 -8.06 -2.06 1.19
N HIS A 256 -8.66 -1.00 0.62
CA HIS A 256 -7.96 0.03 -0.15
C HIS A 256 -7.16 0.98 0.75
N HIS A 257 -6.08 1.55 0.21
CA HIS A 257 -5.29 2.59 0.88
C HIS A 257 -4.94 3.78 -0.04
N ASN A 258 -5.48 3.81 -1.26
CA ASN A 258 -5.45 4.95 -2.18
C ASN A 258 -6.87 5.22 -2.68
N PHE A 259 -7.60 6.08 -2.03
CA PHE A 259 -8.97 6.40 -2.43
C PHE A 259 -9.49 7.67 -1.78
N LEU A 260 -10.61 8.14 -2.31
CA LEU A 260 -11.39 9.28 -1.84
C LEU A 260 -12.73 8.78 -1.30
N GLU A 261 -13.15 9.30 -0.16
CA GLU A 261 -14.50 9.09 0.37
C GLU A 261 -15.05 10.37 1.01
N GLN A 262 -16.36 10.52 0.98
CA GLN A 262 -17.04 11.53 1.79
C GLN A 262 -17.26 10.94 3.19
N THR A 263 -16.89 11.69 4.21
CA THR A 263 -16.99 11.22 5.62
C THR A 263 -17.17 12.39 6.57
N GLU A 264 -17.47 12.08 7.82
CA GLU A 264 -17.53 13.06 8.90
C GLU A 264 -16.32 12.89 9.83
N ILE A 265 -15.60 13.98 10.10
CA ILE A 265 -14.49 14.03 11.05
C ILE A 265 -14.70 15.18 12.03
N ALA A 266 -14.80 14.87 13.31
CA ALA A 266 -15.03 15.84 14.38
C ALA A 266 -16.25 16.75 14.14
N GLY A 267 -17.34 16.19 13.64
CA GLY A 267 -18.59 16.91 13.38
C GLY A 267 -18.60 17.72 12.09
N GLN A 268 -17.57 17.61 11.25
CA GLN A 268 -17.50 18.25 9.93
C GLN A 268 -17.59 17.21 8.82
N THR A 269 -18.56 17.36 7.91
CA THR A 269 -18.65 16.54 6.69
C THR A 269 -17.69 17.08 5.65
N GLY A 270 -16.97 16.20 4.98
CA GLY A 270 -15.99 16.58 3.95
C GLY A 270 -15.44 15.37 3.19
N TRP A 271 -14.41 15.62 2.42
CA TRP A 271 -13.76 14.67 1.53
C TRP A 271 -12.41 14.22 2.12
N LEU A 272 -12.30 12.94 2.41
CA LEU A 272 -11.08 12.35 2.94
C LEU A 272 -10.33 11.62 1.83
N HIS A 273 -9.13 12.13 1.54
CA HIS A 273 -8.20 11.56 0.56
C HIS A 273 -7.17 10.71 1.30
N ARG A 274 -6.98 9.46 0.89
CA ARG A 274 -5.91 8.59 1.41
C ARG A 274 -4.94 8.25 0.29
N LYS A 275 -3.64 8.44 0.57
CA LYS A 275 -2.56 8.09 -0.35
C LYS A 275 -1.50 7.26 0.36
N GLY A 276 -1.49 5.96 0.08
CA GLY A 276 -0.68 5.02 0.85
C GLY A 276 -1.04 5.09 2.34
N ALA A 277 -2.33 5.10 2.64
CA ALA A 277 -2.84 5.30 3.98
C ALA A 277 -4.14 4.49 4.17
N THR A 278 -4.17 3.58 5.14
CA THR A 278 -5.23 2.59 5.29
C THR A 278 -6.32 3.11 6.24
N PRO A 279 -7.62 2.92 5.94
CA PRO A 279 -8.70 3.32 6.83
C PRO A 279 -8.64 2.58 8.17
N ALA A 280 -8.92 3.30 9.25
CA ALA A 280 -8.97 2.78 10.62
C ALA A 280 -10.39 2.44 11.10
N ASP A 281 -11.38 2.54 10.24
CA ASP A 281 -12.80 2.36 10.53
C ASP A 281 -13.44 1.18 9.75
N LYS A 282 -12.63 0.35 9.11
CA LYS A 282 -13.09 -0.80 8.30
C LYS A 282 -12.75 -2.16 8.94
N GLY A 283 -12.44 -2.21 10.23
CA GLY A 283 -12.06 -3.43 10.93
C GLY A 283 -10.58 -3.76 10.85
N LEU A 284 -10.24 -5.05 10.80
CA LEU A 284 -8.84 -5.51 10.76
C LEU A 284 -8.08 -4.98 9.55
N VAL A 285 -6.79 -4.68 9.77
CA VAL A 285 -5.89 -4.10 8.76
C VAL A 285 -4.60 -4.91 8.67
N MET A 286 -4.18 -5.24 7.44
CA MET A 286 -2.85 -5.79 7.15
C MET A 286 -1.87 -4.67 6.84
N ILE A 287 -0.75 -4.64 7.57
CA ILE A 287 0.34 -3.68 7.40
C ILE A 287 1.63 -4.45 7.10
N PRO A 288 2.00 -4.59 5.82
CA PRO A 288 3.20 -5.32 5.44
C PRO A 288 4.48 -4.51 5.64
N GLY A 289 5.55 -5.21 6.01
CA GLY A 289 6.90 -4.73 5.86
C GLY A 289 7.39 -4.85 4.42
N SER A 290 8.71 -4.74 4.23
CA SER A 290 9.34 -5.10 2.96
C SER A 290 9.38 -6.63 2.80
N ARG A 291 9.71 -7.13 1.60
CA ARG A 291 9.81 -8.57 1.31
C ARG A 291 10.76 -9.38 2.22
N GLY A 292 11.56 -8.73 3.03
CA GLY A 292 12.48 -9.34 4.00
C GLY A 292 12.19 -8.96 5.44
N ASP A 293 10.96 -8.48 5.70
CA ASP A 293 10.50 -8.05 7.01
C ASP A 293 9.15 -8.71 7.33
N TYR A 294 8.64 -8.55 8.54
CA TYR A 294 7.35 -9.07 8.95
C TYR A 294 6.19 -8.29 8.33
N SER A 295 4.99 -8.88 8.40
CA SER A 295 3.70 -8.19 8.20
C SER A 295 2.88 -8.32 9.47
N TYR A 296 2.05 -7.32 9.75
CA TYR A 296 1.21 -7.29 10.94
C TYR A 296 -0.26 -7.21 10.60
N LEU A 297 -1.07 -8.04 11.25
CA LEU A 297 -2.52 -7.88 11.35
C LEU A 297 -2.79 -7.08 12.61
N VAL A 298 -3.49 -5.98 12.47
CA VAL A 298 -3.81 -5.07 13.58
C VAL A 298 -5.29 -4.75 13.62
N LEU A 299 -5.81 -4.43 14.80
CA LEU A 299 -7.13 -3.85 14.98
C LEU A 299 -6.96 -2.37 15.31
N PRO A 300 -7.54 -1.44 14.52
CA PRO A 300 -7.58 -0.03 14.89
C PRO A 300 -8.35 0.19 16.19
N THR A 301 -7.92 1.12 17.00
CA THR A 301 -8.67 1.57 18.18
C THR A 301 -9.84 2.47 17.78
N GLN A 302 -10.74 2.75 18.71
CA GLN A 302 -11.91 3.61 18.45
C GLN A 302 -11.57 5.10 18.30
N ASP A 303 -10.39 5.55 18.77
CA ASP A 303 -9.97 6.95 18.73
C ASP A 303 -8.80 7.15 17.76
N CYS A 304 -9.13 7.16 16.48
CA CYS A 304 -8.18 7.46 15.41
C CYS A 304 -8.40 8.85 14.76
N GLN A 305 -9.13 9.76 15.40
CA GLN A 305 -9.44 11.07 14.81
C GLN A 305 -8.19 11.94 14.57
N ILE A 306 -7.17 11.81 15.42
CA ILE A 306 -5.90 12.54 15.27
C ILE A 306 -5.18 12.17 13.97
N SER A 307 -5.36 10.95 13.50
CA SER A 307 -4.81 10.43 12.24
C SER A 307 -5.82 10.49 11.09
N LEU A 308 -6.94 11.22 11.24
CA LEU A 308 -8.05 11.26 10.29
C LEU A 308 -8.63 9.86 10.01
N ASN A 309 -8.84 9.07 11.06
CA ASN A 309 -9.28 7.67 10.98
C ASN A 309 -8.45 6.84 9.98
N THR A 310 -7.11 6.96 10.09
CA THR A 310 -6.18 6.41 9.11
C THR A 310 -4.96 5.81 9.79
N LEU A 311 -4.43 4.73 9.23
CA LEU A 311 -3.21 4.04 9.66
C LEU A 311 -2.17 4.01 8.53
N ALA A 312 -0.91 3.70 8.86
CA ALA A 312 0.11 3.38 7.88
C ALA A 312 -0.32 2.20 7.00
N HIS A 313 0.05 2.21 5.71
CA HIS A 313 -0.25 1.13 4.78
C HIS A 313 0.87 0.09 4.68
N GLY A 314 2.05 0.38 5.21
CA GLY A 314 3.24 -0.49 5.15
C GLY A 314 4.45 0.15 5.79
N ALA A 315 5.64 -0.34 5.46
CA ALA A 315 6.90 0.14 6.04
C ALA A 315 7.29 1.56 5.61
N GLY A 316 6.85 2.02 4.44
CA GLY A 316 7.31 3.28 3.85
C GLY A 316 8.77 3.22 3.37
N ARG A 317 9.12 4.05 2.41
CA ARG A 317 10.46 4.08 1.80
C ARG A 317 11.41 5.02 2.55
N LYS A 318 12.68 4.63 2.59
CA LYS A 318 13.79 5.50 3.02
C LYS A 318 14.51 6.15 1.85
N TRP A 319 14.52 5.50 0.68
CA TRP A 319 15.26 5.94 -0.49
C TRP A 319 14.35 6.04 -1.70
N GLN A 320 14.65 6.96 -2.59
CA GLN A 320 14.01 7.03 -3.90
C GLN A 320 14.41 5.81 -4.75
N ARG A 321 13.51 5.33 -5.62
CA ARG A 321 13.78 4.15 -6.45
C ARG A 321 15.05 4.29 -7.28
N SER A 322 15.24 5.45 -7.91
CA SER A 322 16.42 5.75 -8.74
C SER A 322 17.76 5.62 -8.01
N GLU A 323 17.78 5.76 -6.68
CA GLU A 323 19.00 5.68 -5.87
C GLU A 323 19.36 4.24 -5.46
N CYS A 324 18.37 3.34 -5.40
CA CYS A 324 18.53 2.03 -4.77
C CYS A 324 19.62 1.19 -5.41
N LYS A 325 19.66 1.11 -6.75
CA LYS A 325 20.67 0.34 -7.47
C LYS A 325 22.08 0.90 -7.22
N GLY A 326 22.26 2.22 -7.26
CA GLY A 326 23.56 2.85 -6.96
C GLY A 326 24.04 2.59 -5.54
N ARG A 327 23.13 2.58 -4.56
CA ARG A 327 23.44 2.34 -3.15
C ARG A 327 23.73 0.88 -2.83
N LEU A 328 23.19 -0.07 -3.58
CA LEU A 328 23.21 -1.50 -3.22
C LEU A 328 24.10 -2.37 -4.11
N SER A 329 24.32 -2.02 -5.38
CA SER A 329 25.00 -2.89 -6.36
C SER A 329 26.47 -3.19 -6.03
N HIS A 330 27.11 -2.40 -5.18
CA HIS A 330 28.46 -2.66 -4.70
C HIS A 330 28.52 -3.71 -3.57
N LYS A 331 27.38 -4.03 -2.92
CA LYS A 331 27.29 -5.02 -1.83
C LYS A 331 26.49 -6.25 -2.18
N TYR A 332 25.53 -6.12 -3.11
CA TYR A 332 24.57 -7.17 -3.43
C TYR A 332 24.49 -7.39 -4.93
N SER A 333 24.47 -8.64 -5.34
CA SER A 333 24.05 -9.04 -6.69
C SER A 333 22.52 -9.17 -6.76
N ALA A 334 21.95 -9.11 -7.96
CA ALA A 334 20.52 -9.37 -8.15
C ALA A 334 20.13 -10.77 -7.61
N ASP A 335 21.00 -11.76 -7.78
CA ASP A 335 20.75 -13.13 -7.30
C ASP A 335 20.77 -13.22 -5.78
N SER A 336 21.68 -12.51 -5.11
CA SER A 336 21.72 -12.47 -3.64
C SER A 336 20.48 -11.80 -3.05
N LEU A 337 19.85 -10.88 -3.78
CA LEU A 337 18.62 -10.21 -3.36
C LEU A 337 17.35 -11.04 -3.59
N ARG A 338 17.44 -12.22 -4.25
CA ARG A 338 16.33 -13.16 -4.41
C ARG A 338 16.12 -14.09 -3.19
N GLN A 339 16.98 -13.98 -2.20
CA GLN A 339 16.80 -14.59 -0.88
C GLN A 339 16.85 -13.54 0.19
N THR A 340 15.99 -13.64 1.19
CA THR A 340 15.95 -12.72 2.32
C THR A 340 16.65 -13.30 3.54
N ALA A 341 16.88 -12.47 4.56
CA ALA A 341 17.41 -12.91 5.85
C ALA A 341 16.52 -13.96 6.53
N PHE A 342 15.24 -13.99 6.22
CA PHE A 342 14.30 -15.00 6.71
C PHE A 342 14.35 -16.33 5.92
N GLY A 343 15.17 -16.42 4.87
CA GLY A 343 15.21 -17.58 3.99
C GLY A 343 14.02 -17.65 3.02
N SER A 344 13.23 -16.59 2.89
CA SER A 344 12.16 -16.52 1.91
C SER A 344 12.69 -16.37 0.49
N VAL A 345 11.93 -16.89 -0.49
CA VAL A 345 12.26 -16.83 -1.92
C VAL A 345 11.56 -15.62 -2.54
N VAL A 346 12.30 -14.88 -3.38
CA VAL A 346 11.76 -13.74 -4.13
C VAL A 346 11.77 -14.07 -5.62
N VAL A 347 10.59 -14.14 -6.24
CA VAL A 347 10.41 -14.22 -7.69
C VAL A 347 10.39 -12.81 -8.25
N CYS A 348 11.53 -12.37 -8.79
CA CYS A 348 11.69 -11.08 -9.44
C CYS A 348 12.78 -11.21 -10.51
N GLN A 349 12.38 -11.22 -11.78
CA GLN A 349 13.32 -11.31 -12.91
C GLN A 349 13.77 -9.94 -13.40
N ASP A 350 13.05 -8.88 -13.08
CA ASP A 350 13.48 -7.51 -13.37
C ASP A 350 14.71 -7.14 -12.54
N LYS A 351 15.80 -6.85 -13.26
CA LYS A 351 17.12 -6.52 -12.66
C LYS A 351 17.16 -5.13 -12.02
N THR A 352 16.21 -4.26 -12.32
CA THR A 352 16.11 -2.92 -11.71
C THR A 352 15.21 -3.00 -10.50
N LEU A 353 14.04 -3.58 -10.65
CA LEU A 353 13.03 -3.72 -9.61
C LEU A 353 13.55 -4.51 -8.39
N ILE A 354 14.41 -5.52 -8.61
CA ILE A 354 15.00 -6.30 -7.49
C ILE A 354 15.82 -5.41 -6.53
N PHE A 355 16.48 -4.37 -7.03
CA PHE A 355 17.20 -3.39 -6.22
C PHE A 355 16.27 -2.31 -5.66
N GLU A 356 15.35 -1.81 -6.46
CA GLU A 356 14.40 -0.77 -6.05
C GLU A 356 13.56 -1.21 -4.86
N GLU A 357 13.17 -2.48 -4.83
CA GLU A 357 12.32 -3.07 -3.81
C GLU A 357 13.11 -3.90 -2.77
N ALA A 358 14.41 -3.66 -2.66
CA ALA A 358 15.24 -4.32 -1.64
C ALA A 358 14.83 -3.86 -0.23
N PRO A 359 14.88 -4.75 0.78
CA PRO A 359 14.50 -4.42 2.16
C PRO A 359 15.21 -3.17 2.72
N GLN A 360 16.44 -2.95 2.32
CA GLN A 360 17.24 -1.80 2.76
C GLN A 360 16.67 -0.43 2.32
N ALA A 361 15.85 -0.42 1.27
CA ALA A 361 15.20 0.79 0.77
C ALA A 361 13.98 1.23 1.60
N TYR A 362 13.57 0.42 2.57
CA TYR A 362 12.40 0.61 3.40
C TYR A 362 12.76 0.89 4.86
N LYS A 363 11.84 1.52 5.60
CA LYS A 363 11.90 1.60 7.06
C LYS A 363 11.69 0.22 7.67
N SER A 364 12.09 0.02 8.92
CA SER A 364 11.70 -1.18 9.66
C SER A 364 10.19 -1.15 9.92
N ILE A 365 9.50 -2.25 9.64
CA ILE A 365 8.08 -2.34 9.95
C ILE A 365 7.83 -2.23 11.45
N ASP A 366 8.73 -2.76 12.28
CA ASP A 366 8.60 -2.70 13.74
C ASP A 366 8.61 -1.25 14.26
N SER A 367 9.38 -0.34 13.63
CA SER A 367 9.36 1.08 14.01
C SER A 367 8.04 1.74 13.64
N VAL A 368 7.45 1.41 12.50
CA VAL A 368 6.14 1.92 12.06
C VAL A 368 5.03 1.43 13.00
N ILE A 369 5.02 0.15 13.32
CA ILE A 369 4.07 -0.47 14.23
C ILE A 369 4.20 0.10 15.65
N SER A 370 5.43 0.26 16.14
CA SER A 370 5.69 0.83 17.48
C SER A 370 5.17 2.26 17.59
N ALA A 371 5.42 3.10 16.58
CA ALA A 371 4.92 4.48 16.57
C ALA A 371 3.38 4.54 16.62
N MET A 372 2.68 3.70 15.85
CA MET A 372 1.21 3.64 15.91
C MET A 372 0.68 3.11 17.24
N ARG A 373 1.35 2.11 17.84
CA ARG A 373 0.98 1.61 19.18
C ARG A 373 1.21 2.67 20.26
N ASN A 374 2.36 3.35 20.22
CA ASN A 374 2.68 4.42 21.18
C ASN A 374 1.70 5.59 21.06
N ALA A 375 1.16 5.84 19.87
CA ALA A 375 0.09 6.80 19.62
C ALA A 375 -1.31 6.28 20.01
N GLY A 376 -1.44 5.03 20.47
CA GLY A 376 -2.72 4.44 20.88
C GLY A 376 -3.68 4.11 19.71
N LEU A 377 -3.18 4.03 18.46
CA LEU A 377 -4.02 3.85 17.28
C LEU A 377 -4.35 2.40 16.96
N ILE A 378 -3.57 1.43 17.44
CA ILE A 378 -3.71 0.02 17.07
C ILE A 378 -3.48 -0.94 18.25
N GLU A 379 -4.18 -2.09 18.19
CA GLU A 379 -3.86 -3.31 18.90
C GLU A 379 -3.25 -4.34 17.94
N LEU A 380 -2.20 -5.08 18.38
CA LEU A 380 -1.62 -6.16 17.59
C LEU A 380 -2.50 -7.40 17.68
N VAL A 381 -2.83 -7.99 16.54
CA VAL A 381 -3.60 -9.24 16.44
C VAL A 381 -2.68 -10.41 16.10
N ALA A 382 -1.92 -10.32 15.01
CA ALA A 382 -0.97 -11.35 14.61
C ALA A 382 0.22 -10.76 13.83
N ARG A 383 1.32 -11.53 13.77
CA ARG A 383 2.51 -11.23 12.99
C ARG A 383 2.84 -12.37 12.05
N PHE A 384 3.21 -12.04 10.84
CA PHE A 384 3.48 -12.99 9.75
C PHE A 384 4.89 -12.84 9.23
N LYS A 385 5.44 -13.97 8.78
CA LYS A 385 6.78 -14.08 8.21
C LYS A 385 6.68 -14.46 6.73
N PRO A 386 7.35 -13.73 5.81
CA PRO A 386 7.34 -14.07 4.39
C PRO A 386 8.01 -15.40 4.11
N VAL A 387 7.45 -16.14 3.16
CA VAL A 387 7.92 -17.43 2.66
C VAL A 387 8.30 -17.32 1.19
N LEU A 388 7.43 -16.72 0.40
CA LEU A 388 7.59 -16.53 -1.04
C LEU A 388 6.96 -15.18 -1.41
N THR A 389 7.76 -14.27 -1.96
CA THR A 389 7.27 -12.99 -2.50
C THR A 389 7.38 -13.03 -4.01
N TYR A 390 6.25 -12.92 -4.70
CA TYR A 390 6.19 -12.78 -6.15
C TYR A 390 6.04 -11.31 -6.54
N LYS A 391 6.89 -10.85 -7.44
CA LYS A 391 6.83 -9.50 -8.02
C LYS A 391 6.64 -9.57 -9.54
N THR A 392 7.56 -10.22 -10.25
CA THR A 392 7.48 -10.40 -11.70
C THR A 392 8.40 -11.53 -12.14
N SER A 393 7.98 -12.31 -13.10
CA SER A 393 8.81 -13.32 -13.79
C SER A 393 9.39 -12.83 -15.11
N GLY A 394 9.23 -11.52 -15.44
CA GLY A 394 9.90 -10.89 -16.60
C GLY A 394 9.11 -10.90 -17.89
N GLY A 395 7.79 -11.03 -17.82
CA GLY A 395 6.91 -11.15 -19.00
C GLY A 395 6.16 -9.90 -19.45
N CYS A 396 6.21 -8.80 -18.71
CA CYS A 396 5.53 -7.55 -19.10
C CYS A 396 6.57 -6.45 -19.33
N GLY A 397 6.76 -6.09 -20.59
CA GLY A 397 7.21 -4.75 -20.92
C GLY A 397 6.17 -3.74 -20.43
N GLU A 398 6.63 -2.66 -19.81
CA GLU A 398 5.82 -1.48 -19.50
C GLU A 398 5.25 -0.85 -20.77
#